data_9ac1b9f91d41530dd14a5a099760f570
#
_entry.id   9ac1b9f91d41530dd14a5a099760f570
#
_cell.length_a   1.000
_cell.length_b   1.000
_cell.length_c   1.000
_cell.angle_alpha   90.00
_cell.angle_beta   90.00
_cell.angle_gamma   90.00
#
_symmetry.space_group_name_H-M   'P 1'
#
loop_
_entity.id
_entity.type
_entity.pdbx_description
1 polymer ?
#
loop_
_entity_poly.entity_id
_entity_poly.type
_entity_poly.pdbx_seq_one_letter_code
_entity_poly.pdbx_strand_id
1 'polypeptide(L)'
;MKKIFLLISVILFIFPVQAQYTLRLMTYNIKNANGMDDICSFQRVANVINNASPDVVAIQEVDSMTCRSGQKYVLGEIAERTQMHAYFAPAIEFDGGKYGIGLLTKQVPLRLQAIPLPGREEARTLILAEFEDYIYCCTHLSLTEEDRMKSLEIVKSLIASYKKPLFLAGDMNAEPESDFIKELQKDFQILSNLEKHTYPAPDPKETIDYIAASKQNATGFAVISARVVNEPMASDHRPILVELRTAEKADKIFRTK
;
A
#
# COMPACT_ATOMS: atom_id res chain seq x y z
N MET A 1 -14.43 2.10 -75.53
CA MET A 1 -13.74 2.77 -74.39
C MET A 1 -14.04 1.98 -73.12
N LYS A 2 -13.06 1.20 -72.59
CA LYS A 2 -13.23 0.42 -71.36
C LYS A 2 -12.80 1.29 -70.18
N LYS A 3 -13.74 1.60 -69.28
CA LYS A 3 -13.46 2.32 -68.02
C LYS A 3 -12.87 1.32 -67.02
N ILE A 4 -11.61 1.51 -66.64
CA ILE A 4 -10.94 0.76 -65.57
C ILE A 4 -11.30 1.46 -64.24
N PHE A 5 -12.06 0.78 -63.37
CA PHE A 5 -12.28 1.22 -61.99
C PHE A 5 -11.11 0.73 -61.14
N LEU A 6 -10.29 1.66 -60.63
CA LEU A 6 -9.24 1.39 -59.71
C LEU A 6 -9.84 1.33 -58.28
N LEU A 7 -9.87 0.11 -57.73
CA LEU A 7 -10.32 -0.10 -56.34
C LEU A 7 -9.13 0.19 -55.41
N ILE A 8 -9.15 1.33 -54.74
CA ILE A 8 -8.16 1.68 -53.74
C ILE A 8 -8.58 1.02 -52.45
N SER A 9 -7.95 -0.10 -52.03
CA SER A 9 -8.09 -0.72 -50.73
C SER A 9 -7.32 0.11 -49.69
N VAL A 10 -8.06 0.82 -48.83
CA VAL A 10 -7.49 1.49 -47.67
C VAL A 10 -7.28 0.43 -46.59
N ILE A 11 -6.04 0.04 -46.36
CA ILE A 11 -5.65 -0.83 -45.24
C ILE A 11 -5.57 0.07 -44.01
N LEU A 12 -6.60 0.02 -43.13
CA LEU A 12 -6.55 0.62 -41.81
C LEU A 12 -5.60 -0.21 -40.93
N PHE A 13 -4.40 0.29 -40.66
CA PHE A 13 -3.54 -0.23 -39.62
C PHE A 13 -4.16 0.13 -38.26
N ILE A 14 -4.85 -0.81 -37.63
CA ILE A 14 -5.28 -0.70 -36.24
C ILE A 14 -4.04 -1.00 -35.38
N PHE A 15 -3.36 0.04 -34.95
CA PHE A 15 -2.35 -0.12 -33.90
C PHE A 15 -3.09 -0.44 -32.60
N PRO A 16 -2.69 -1.51 -31.88
CA PRO A 16 -3.26 -1.76 -30.56
C PRO A 16 -2.90 -0.57 -29.66
N VAL A 17 -3.91 0.20 -29.25
CA VAL A 17 -3.74 1.19 -28.20
C VAL A 17 -3.53 0.40 -26.91
N GLN A 18 -2.30 0.42 -26.41
CA GLN A 18 -1.95 -0.20 -25.14
C GLN A 18 -2.67 0.60 -24.04
N ALA A 19 -3.70 0.03 -23.47
CA ALA A 19 -4.41 0.68 -22.36
C ALA A 19 -3.45 0.80 -21.19
N GLN A 20 -3.16 2.05 -20.82
CA GLN A 20 -2.40 2.38 -19.63
C GLN A 20 -3.40 2.65 -18.52
N TYR A 21 -3.24 2.01 -17.37
CA TYR A 21 -4.04 2.33 -16.20
C TYR A 21 -3.17 2.88 -15.08
N THR A 22 -3.78 3.71 -14.24
CA THR A 22 -3.12 4.28 -13.07
C THR A 22 -3.42 3.40 -11.87
N LEU A 23 -2.37 2.98 -11.15
CA LEU A 23 -2.46 2.28 -9.88
C LEU A 23 -2.08 3.26 -8.76
N ARG A 24 -2.99 3.45 -7.80
CA ARG A 24 -2.81 4.36 -6.67
C ARG A 24 -2.60 3.55 -5.39
N LEU A 25 -1.38 3.60 -4.88
CA LEU A 25 -0.95 2.93 -3.66
C LEU A 25 -0.90 3.94 -2.50
N MET A 26 -1.46 3.59 -1.36
CA MET A 26 -1.46 4.44 -0.17
C MET A 26 -0.99 3.67 1.06
N THR A 27 -0.25 4.31 1.95
CA THR A 27 -0.02 3.84 3.32
C THR A 27 -0.46 4.90 4.31
N TYR A 28 -1.04 4.47 5.44
CA TYR A 28 -1.54 5.37 6.46
C TYR A 28 -1.56 4.70 7.83
N ASN A 29 -0.69 5.12 8.74
CA ASN A 29 -0.83 4.84 10.16
C ASN A 29 -1.96 5.73 10.71
N ILE A 30 -3.03 5.12 11.20
CA ILE A 30 -4.27 5.82 11.59
C ILE A 30 -4.42 6.06 13.09
N LYS A 31 -3.44 5.66 13.90
CA LYS A 31 -3.52 5.79 15.37
C LYS A 31 -4.90 5.33 15.91
N ASN A 32 -5.31 4.11 15.53
CA ASN A 32 -6.65 3.55 15.85
C ASN A 32 -7.84 4.49 15.54
N ALA A 33 -7.70 5.37 14.54
CA ALA A 33 -8.63 6.45 14.16
C ALA A 33 -8.80 7.54 15.24
N ASN A 34 -7.84 7.68 16.16
CA ASN A 34 -7.81 8.74 17.15
C ASN A 34 -7.03 9.95 16.60
N GLY A 35 -7.73 11.07 16.42
CA GLY A 35 -7.14 12.29 15.89
C GLY A 35 -6.23 13.01 16.89
N MET A 36 -5.58 14.07 16.40
CA MET A 36 -4.71 14.93 17.22
C MET A 36 -5.48 15.76 18.27
N ASP A 37 -6.81 15.74 18.20
CA ASP A 37 -7.74 16.30 19.18
C ASP A 37 -8.29 15.26 20.16
N ASP A 38 -7.70 14.06 20.20
CA ASP A 38 -8.11 12.90 21.00
C ASP A 38 -9.55 12.42 20.71
N ILE A 39 -10.11 12.77 19.54
CA ILE A 39 -11.43 12.31 19.11
C ILE A 39 -11.27 11.14 18.14
N CYS A 40 -11.80 9.97 18.50
CA CYS A 40 -11.89 8.83 17.61
C CYS A 40 -12.94 9.09 16.51
N SER A 41 -12.53 9.04 15.24
CA SER A 41 -13.42 9.33 14.11
C SER A 41 -13.08 8.51 12.86
N PHE A 42 -13.81 7.43 12.67
CA PHE A 42 -13.69 6.59 11.45
C PHE A 42 -14.06 7.38 10.19
N GLN A 43 -15.01 8.31 10.30
CA GLN A 43 -15.41 9.17 9.18
C GLN A 43 -14.27 10.10 8.75
N ARG A 44 -13.48 10.62 9.69
CA ARG A 44 -12.35 11.50 9.38
C ARG A 44 -11.29 10.75 8.58
N VAL A 45 -10.90 9.54 9.03
CA VAL A 45 -9.96 8.67 8.30
C VAL A 45 -10.51 8.29 6.93
N ALA A 46 -11.79 7.91 6.84
CA ALA A 46 -12.44 7.58 5.58
C ALA A 46 -12.46 8.76 4.60
N ASN A 47 -12.69 9.99 5.07
CA ASN A 47 -12.65 11.19 4.23
C ASN A 47 -11.26 11.41 3.62
N VAL A 48 -10.18 11.19 4.40
CA VAL A 48 -8.79 11.28 3.91
C VAL A 48 -8.57 10.27 2.77
N ILE A 49 -8.99 9.02 2.97
CA ILE A 49 -8.84 7.96 1.98
C ILE A 49 -9.69 8.27 0.73
N ASN A 50 -10.94 8.66 0.88
CA ASN A 50 -11.82 8.99 -0.23
C ASN A 50 -11.30 10.16 -1.07
N ASN A 51 -10.78 11.22 -0.44
CA ASN A 51 -10.19 12.37 -1.12
C ASN A 51 -8.90 11.99 -1.88
N ALA A 52 -8.12 11.04 -1.38
CA ALA A 52 -6.94 10.52 -2.05
C ALA A 52 -7.31 9.50 -3.15
N SER A 53 -8.46 8.83 -3.02
CA SER A 53 -9.01 7.84 -3.97
C SER A 53 -8.00 6.73 -4.37
N PRO A 54 -7.32 6.06 -3.41
CA PRO A 54 -6.38 4.98 -3.69
C PRO A 54 -7.11 3.73 -4.20
N ASP A 55 -6.37 2.83 -4.85
CA ASP A 55 -6.85 1.50 -5.23
C ASP A 55 -6.61 0.48 -4.12
N VAL A 56 -5.54 0.69 -3.34
CA VAL A 56 -5.19 -0.11 -2.17
C VAL A 56 -4.53 0.77 -1.10
N VAL A 57 -4.87 0.52 0.16
CA VAL A 57 -4.32 1.22 1.33
C VAL A 57 -3.74 0.22 2.32
N ALA A 58 -2.47 0.39 2.66
CA ALA A 58 -1.86 -0.25 3.83
C ALA A 58 -2.17 0.60 5.06
N ILE A 59 -2.80 0.00 6.07
CA ILE A 59 -3.23 0.70 7.27
C ILE A 59 -2.52 0.11 8.49
N GLN A 60 -1.89 0.97 9.29
CA GLN A 60 -1.23 0.60 10.52
C GLN A 60 -2.05 1.10 11.71
N GLU A 61 -1.80 0.49 12.88
CA GLU A 61 -2.46 0.81 14.15
C GLU A 61 -3.98 0.64 14.12
N VAL A 62 -4.40 -0.56 13.77
CA VAL A 62 -5.82 -0.90 13.65
C VAL A 62 -6.29 -1.70 14.86
N ASP A 63 -7.31 -1.19 15.53
CA ASP A 63 -8.03 -1.91 16.57
C ASP A 63 -9.16 -2.77 15.98
N SER A 64 -9.39 -3.91 16.60
CA SER A 64 -10.55 -4.75 16.37
C SER A 64 -11.17 -5.18 17.68
N MET A 65 -12.36 -4.70 17.97
CA MET A 65 -13.15 -5.03 19.15
C MET A 65 -12.49 -4.66 20.49
N THR A 66 -11.58 -3.69 20.51
CA THR A 66 -10.94 -3.20 21.75
C THR A 66 -11.91 -2.32 22.57
N CYS A 67 -11.69 -2.21 23.88
CA CYS A 67 -12.50 -1.32 24.71
C CYS A 67 -12.34 0.14 24.28
N ARG A 68 -11.10 0.59 23.98
CA ARG A 68 -10.83 1.97 23.54
C ARG A 68 -11.47 2.32 22.19
N SER A 69 -11.72 1.35 21.32
CA SER A 69 -12.45 1.56 20.06
C SER A 69 -13.98 1.46 20.21
N GLY A 70 -14.48 1.32 21.45
CA GLY A 70 -15.90 1.09 21.71
C GLY A 70 -16.39 -0.26 21.22
N GLN A 71 -15.54 -1.28 21.25
CA GLN A 71 -15.80 -2.62 20.73
C GLN A 71 -16.19 -2.62 19.24
N LYS A 72 -15.58 -1.73 18.46
CA LYS A 72 -15.78 -1.63 17.01
C LYS A 72 -14.68 -2.36 16.24
N TYR A 73 -15.07 -2.93 15.14
CA TYR A 73 -14.13 -3.38 14.11
C TYR A 73 -13.72 -2.15 13.26
N VAL A 74 -12.67 -1.45 13.69
CA VAL A 74 -12.26 -0.14 13.15
C VAL A 74 -12.06 -0.20 11.63
N LEU A 75 -11.37 -1.23 11.13
CA LEU A 75 -11.14 -1.36 9.69
C LEU A 75 -12.45 -1.54 8.91
N GLY A 76 -13.41 -2.29 9.45
CA GLY A 76 -14.74 -2.49 8.86
C GLY A 76 -15.54 -1.19 8.81
N GLU A 77 -15.49 -0.39 9.87
CA GLU A 77 -16.14 0.92 9.94
C GLU A 77 -15.61 1.89 8.87
N ILE A 78 -14.29 1.83 8.60
CA ILE A 78 -13.64 2.63 7.55
C ILE A 78 -13.98 2.05 6.16
N ALA A 79 -13.95 0.72 6.01
CA ALA A 79 -14.25 0.04 4.75
C ALA A 79 -15.67 0.35 4.22
N GLU A 80 -16.66 0.34 5.13
CA GLU A 80 -18.05 0.71 4.78
C GLU A 80 -18.13 2.14 4.21
N ARG A 81 -17.44 3.09 4.85
CA ARG A 81 -17.44 4.52 4.45
C ARG A 81 -16.64 4.79 3.18
N THR A 82 -15.68 3.92 2.86
CA THR A 82 -14.84 4.03 1.65
C THR A 82 -15.31 3.13 0.52
N GLN A 83 -16.27 2.24 0.76
CA GLN A 83 -16.73 1.21 -0.17
C GLN A 83 -15.59 0.31 -0.65
N MET A 84 -14.64 0.00 0.25
CA MET A 84 -13.49 -0.86 -0.03
C MET A 84 -13.64 -2.18 0.74
N HIS A 85 -12.96 -3.23 0.27
CA HIS A 85 -12.85 -4.51 0.98
C HIS A 85 -11.80 -4.37 2.10
N ALA A 86 -12.11 -4.92 3.29
CA ALA A 86 -11.26 -4.87 4.47
C ALA A 86 -10.63 -6.24 4.78
N TYR A 87 -9.31 -6.23 5.05
CA TYR A 87 -8.55 -7.41 5.46
C TYR A 87 -7.66 -7.06 6.64
N PHE A 88 -7.98 -7.60 7.81
CA PHE A 88 -7.27 -7.34 9.05
C PHE A 88 -6.34 -8.50 9.42
N ALA A 89 -5.14 -8.18 9.86
CA ALA A 89 -4.21 -9.13 10.46
C ALA A 89 -3.85 -8.67 11.89
N PRO A 90 -4.26 -9.42 12.91
CA PRO A 90 -3.86 -9.13 14.27
C PRO A 90 -2.38 -9.37 14.48
N ALA A 91 -1.74 -8.52 15.24
CA ALA A 91 -0.39 -8.70 15.76
C ALA A 91 -0.41 -9.17 17.23
N ILE A 92 -1.28 -8.56 18.05
CA ILE A 92 -1.41 -8.86 19.48
C ILE A 92 -2.87 -8.88 19.93
N GLU A 93 -3.14 -9.57 21.04
CA GLU A 93 -4.34 -9.34 21.85
C GLU A 93 -4.14 -8.05 22.64
N PHE A 94 -5.12 -7.18 22.62
CA PHE A 94 -5.02 -5.86 23.23
C PHE A 94 -6.37 -5.35 23.70
N ASP A 95 -6.44 -4.83 24.92
CA ASP A 95 -7.59 -4.10 25.48
C ASP A 95 -8.94 -4.80 25.26
N GLY A 96 -8.98 -6.12 25.48
CA GLY A 96 -10.19 -6.96 25.32
C GLY A 96 -10.54 -7.32 23.88
N GLY A 97 -9.75 -6.91 22.93
CA GLY A 97 -9.86 -7.23 21.49
C GLY A 97 -8.51 -7.52 20.88
N LYS A 98 -8.28 -7.04 19.66
CA LYS A 98 -7.03 -7.23 18.92
C LYS A 98 -6.51 -5.93 18.33
N TYR A 99 -5.20 -5.83 18.21
CA TYR A 99 -4.51 -4.74 17.55
C TYR A 99 -3.57 -5.27 16.49
N GLY A 100 -3.45 -4.54 15.38
CA GLY A 100 -2.60 -4.98 14.27
C GLY A 100 -2.63 -4.03 13.09
N ILE A 101 -2.62 -4.60 11.91
CA ILE A 101 -2.61 -3.87 10.64
C ILE A 101 -3.75 -4.31 9.73
N GLY A 102 -4.03 -3.52 8.70
CA GLY A 102 -5.08 -3.81 7.74
C GLY A 102 -4.76 -3.42 6.31
N LEU A 103 -5.53 -3.98 5.40
CA LEU A 103 -5.60 -3.52 4.01
C LEU A 103 -7.04 -3.10 3.70
N LEU A 104 -7.17 -1.97 3.00
CA LEU A 104 -8.39 -1.61 2.28
C LEU A 104 -8.11 -1.68 0.79
N THR A 105 -8.99 -2.33 0.01
CA THR A 105 -8.76 -2.55 -1.41
C THR A 105 -10.04 -2.37 -2.22
N LYS A 106 -9.97 -1.75 -3.41
CA LYS A 106 -11.10 -1.71 -4.35
C LYS A 106 -11.36 -3.06 -5.00
N GLN A 107 -10.31 -3.83 -5.25
CA GLN A 107 -10.39 -5.15 -5.86
C GLN A 107 -10.20 -6.23 -4.80
N VAL A 108 -10.89 -7.35 -4.95
CA VAL A 108 -10.65 -8.55 -4.13
C VAL A 108 -9.31 -9.17 -4.55
N PRO A 109 -8.35 -9.37 -3.64
CA PRO A 109 -7.10 -10.05 -3.97
C PRO A 109 -7.33 -11.52 -4.28
N LEU A 110 -6.48 -12.08 -5.14
CA LEU A 110 -6.48 -13.51 -5.49
C LEU A 110 -6.01 -14.37 -4.31
N ARG A 111 -5.12 -13.82 -3.48
CA ARG A 111 -4.54 -14.50 -2.32
C ARG A 111 -4.20 -13.49 -1.24
N LEU A 112 -4.42 -13.92 0.01
CA LEU A 112 -4.05 -13.17 1.22
C LEU A 112 -3.23 -14.08 2.14
N GLN A 113 -2.19 -13.50 2.73
CA GLN A 113 -1.39 -14.15 3.76
C GLN A 113 -1.08 -13.14 4.87
N ALA A 114 -1.18 -13.59 6.12
CA ALA A 114 -0.64 -12.89 7.28
C ALA A 114 0.62 -13.64 7.72
N ILE A 115 1.72 -12.91 7.89
CA ILE A 115 3.05 -13.48 8.18
C ILE A 115 3.55 -12.81 9.44
N PRO A 116 3.79 -13.59 10.53
CA PRO A 116 4.35 -13.02 11.75
C PRO A 116 5.74 -12.42 11.50
N LEU A 117 5.97 -11.26 12.09
CA LEU A 117 7.26 -10.58 12.07
C LEU A 117 7.76 -10.39 13.51
N PRO A 118 9.09 -10.35 13.73
CA PRO A 118 9.66 -10.08 15.05
C PRO A 118 9.37 -8.66 15.54
N GLY A 119 9.18 -8.54 16.84
CA GLY A 119 9.03 -7.30 17.58
C GLY A 119 9.10 -7.63 19.07
N ARG A 120 10.17 -7.20 19.75
CA ARG A 120 10.37 -7.50 21.18
C ARG A 120 9.49 -6.67 22.10
N GLU A 121 9.17 -5.48 21.68
CA GLU A 121 8.24 -4.59 22.37
C GLU A 121 6.78 -5.00 22.13
N GLU A 122 6.49 -5.47 20.93
CA GLU A 122 5.18 -5.85 20.47
C GLU A 122 5.34 -6.75 19.24
N ALA A 123 4.65 -7.89 19.19
CA ALA A 123 4.66 -8.74 18.01
C ALA A 123 4.18 -7.97 16.78
N ARG A 124 4.82 -8.20 15.65
CA ARG A 124 4.50 -7.54 14.38
C ARG A 124 3.95 -8.55 13.37
N THR A 125 3.36 -8.02 12.32
CA THR A 125 2.81 -8.84 11.25
C THR A 125 2.96 -8.12 9.90
N LEU A 126 2.94 -8.91 8.83
CA LEU A 126 2.88 -8.43 7.46
C LEU A 126 1.66 -9.06 6.78
N ILE A 127 0.86 -8.24 6.09
CA ILE A 127 -0.16 -8.74 5.16
C ILE A 127 0.44 -8.73 3.77
N LEU A 128 0.35 -9.87 3.07
CA LEU A 128 0.65 -9.97 1.66
C LEU A 128 -0.66 -10.21 0.90
N ALA A 129 -1.02 -9.28 0.02
CA ALA A 129 -2.17 -9.39 -0.88
C ALA A 129 -1.69 -9.51 -2.32
N GLU A 130 -2.00 -10.63 -2.96
CA GLU A 130 -1.70 -10.88 -4.37
C GLU A 130 -2.90 -10.51 -5.24
N PHE A 131 -2.70 -9.58 -6.17
CA PHE A 131 -3.64 -9.21 -7.22
C PHE A 131 -3.22 -9.81 -8.56
N GLU A 132 -4.01 -9.60 -9.60
CA GLU A 132 -3.72 -10.15 -10.93
C GLU A 132 -2.35 -9.70 -11.46
N ASP A 133 -2.03 -8.40 -11.33
CA ASP A 133 -0.85 -7.80 -11.95
C ASP A 133 0.24 -7.37 -10.95
N TYR A 134 -0.02 -7.37 -9.64
CA TYR A 134 0.92 -6.94 -8.61
C TYR A 134 0.66 -7.62 -7.27
N ILE A 135 1.59 -7.42 -6.33
CA ILE A 135 1.48 -7.80 -4.92
C ILE A 135 1.63 -6.53 -4.07
N TYR A 136 0.79 -6.39 -3.09
CA TYR A 136 0.88 -5.30 -2.11
C TYR A 136 1.04 -5.85 -0.71
N CYS A 137 2.10 -5.43 -0.03
CA CYS A 137 2.41 -5.82 1.33
C CYS A 137 2.20 -4.65 2.28
N CYS A 138 1.49 -4.89 3.38
CA CYS A 138 1.32 -3.95 4.48
C CYS A 138 2.10 -4.42 5.70
N THR A 139 2.81 -3.53 6.36
CA THR A 139 3.51 -3.82 7.62
C THR A 139 3.51 -2.61 8.55
N HIS A 140 3.78 -2.87 9.83
CA HIS A 140 4.18 -1.93 10.86
C HIS A 140 5.34 -2.56 11.61
N LEU A 141 6.56 -2.05 11.39
CA LEU A 141 7.77 -2.68 11.90
C LEU A 141 8.06 -2.31 13.36
N SER A 142 8.95 -3.09 13.97
CA SER A 142 9.42 -2.89 15.34
C SER A 142 10.15 -1.55 15.52
N LEU A 143 10.07 -0.97 16.71
CA LEU A 143 10.90 0.16 17.13
C LEU A 143 12.38 -0.22 17.24
N THR A 144 12.67 -1.53 17.35
CA THR A 144 14.03 -2.05 17.51
C THR A 144 14.62 -2.41 16.15
N GLU A 145 15.79 -1.82 15.83
CA GLU A 145 16.45 -2.01 14.53
C GLU A 145 16.80 -3.47 14.24
N GLU A 146 17.30 -4.21 15.23
CA GLU A 146 17.61 -5.64 15.07
C GLU A 146 16.40 -6.46 14.62
N ASP A 147 15.20 -6.16 15.13
CA ASP A 147 13.98 -6.85 14.76
C ASP A 147 13.48 -6.40 13.38
N ARG A 148 13.67 -5.11 13.01
CA ARG A 148 13.46 -4.63 11.64
C ARG A 148 14.34 -5.34 10.62
N MET A 149 15.63 -5.54 10.95
CA MET A 149 16.57 -6.27 10.08
C MET A 149 16.12 -7.73 9.88
N LYS A 150 15.70 -8.41 10.96
CA LYS A 150 15.12 -9.78 10.84
C LYS A 150 13.85 -9.80 10.01
N SER A 151 12.99 -8.79 10.15
CA SER A 151 11.78 -8.63 9.32
C SER A 151 12.13 -8.47 7.85
N LEU A 152 13.19 -7.71 7.54
CA LEU A 152 13.65 -7.52 6.17
C LEU A 152 14.10 -8.84 5.52
N GLU A 153 14.81 -9.71 6.26
CA GLU A 153 15.21 -11.03 5.74
C GLU A 153 14.00 -11.93 5.42
N ILE A 154 12.95 -11.87 6.25
CA ILE A 154 11.68 -12.55 5.97
C ILE A 154 11.05 -12.01 4.68
N VAL A 155 11.00 -10.69 4.52
CA VAL A 155 10.44 -10.04 3.33
C VAL A 155 11.25 -10.38 2.09
N LYS A 156 12.59 -10.38 2.15
CA LYS A 156 13.47 -10.78 1.05
C LYS A 156 13.21 -12.21 0.60
N SER A 157 13.03 -13.13 1.53
CA SER A 157 12.73 -14.53 1.21
C SER A 157 11.38 -14.71 0.52
N LEU A 158 10.38 -13.89 0.87
CA LEU A 158 9.08 -13.87 0.21
C LEU A 158 9.17 -13.36 -1.23
N ILE A 159 9.91 -12.26 -1.46
CA ILE A 159 10.08 -11.67 -2.79
C ILE A 159 10.65 -12.67 -3.79
N ALA A 160 11.61 -13.47 -3.36
CA ALA A 160 12.26 -14.47 -4.22
C ALA A 160 11.27 -15.48 -4.83
N SER A 161 10.13 -15.70 -4.18
CA SER A 161 9.10 -16.66 -4.65
C SER A 161 8.11 -16.08 -5.65
N TYR A 162 8.11 -14.75 -5.88
CA TYR A 162 7.15 -14.08 -6.76
C TYR A 162 7.81 -13.49 -8.00
N LYS A 163 7.02 -13.44 -9.09
CA LYS A 163 7.44 -12.84 -10.38
C LYS A 163 6.72 -11.54 -10.70
N LYS A 164 5.67 -11.21 -9.96
CA LYS A 164 4.89 -9.98 -10.13
C LYS A 164 5.58 -8.80 -9.45
N PRO A 165 5.36 -7.55 -9.90
CA PRO A 165 5.75 -6.37 -9.14
C PRO A 165 5.25 -6.47 -7.71
N LEU A 166 6.15 -6.29 -6.73
CA LEU A 166 5.84 -6.35 -5.32
C LEU A 166 6.12 -4.99 -4.69
N PHE A 167 5.13 -4.46 -4.00
CA PHE A 167 5.21 -3.22 -3.26
C PHE A 167 5.12 -3.51 -1.76
N LEU A 168 6.04 -2.95 -0.99
CA LEU A 168 6.06 -2.98 0.46
C LEU A 168 5.70 -1.59 0.98
N ALA A 169 4.69 -1.50 1.82
CA ALA A 169 4.19 -0.25 2.36
C ALA A 169 3.91 -0.33 3.85
N GLY A 170 4.12 0.76 4.55
CA GLY A 170 3.82 0.85 5.97
C GLY A 170 4.70 1.83 6.72
N ASP A 171 4.49 1.84 8.02
CA ASP A 171 5.33 2.47 9.01
C ASP A 171 6.53 1.55 9.30
N MET A 172 7.70 1.99 8.90
CA MET A 172 8.95 1.23 9.06
C MET A 172 9.66 1.56 10.38
N ASN A 173 9.19 2.55 11.14
CA ASN A 173 9.83 3.04 12.37
C ASN A 173 11.34 3.30 12.19
N ALA A 174 11.72 3.83 11.04
CA ALA A 174 13.11 4.04 10.66
C ALA A 174 13.24 5.25 9.73
N GLU A 175 14.17 6.15 10.03
CA GLU A 175 14.47 7.30 9.19
C GLU A 175 15.35 6.92 7.98
N PRO A 176 15.41 7.76 6.92
CA PRO A 176 16.13 7.46 5.67
C PRO A 176 17.62 7.14 5.86
N GLU A 177 18.27 7.74 6.86
CA GLU A 177 19.69 7.57 7.16
C GLU A 177 19.98 6.33 8.02
N SER A 178 18.97 5.62 8.50
CA SER A 178 19.14 4.41 9.31
C SER A 178 19.80 3.28 8.50
N ASP A 179 20.48 2.38 9.19
CA ASP A 179 21.10 1.23 8.55
C ASP A 179 20.04 0.28 7.98
N PHE A 180 18.87 0.20 8.61
CA PHE A 180 17.73 -0.55 8.08
C PHE A 180 17.28 -0.05 6.70
N ILE A 181 17.06 1.26 6.53
CA ILE A 181 16.62 1.82 5.23
C ILE A 181 17.71 1.67 4.16
N LYS A 182 18.97 1.85 4.52
CA LYS A 182 20.10 1.57 3.60
C LYS A 182 20.13 0.11 3.15
N GLU A 183 19.88 -0.83 4.07
CA GLU A 183 19.81 -2.26 3.73
C GLU A 183 18.59 -2.57 2.87
N LEU A 184 17.41 -2.03 3.22
CA LEU A 184 16.18 -2.14 2.42
C LEU A 184 16.42 -1.68 0.98
N GLN A 185 17.10 -0.56 0.80
CA GLN A 185 17.39 0.02 -0.51
C GLN A 185 18.29 -0.85 -1.40
N LYS A 186 18.96 -1.87 -0.90
CA LYS A 186 19.70 -2.81 -1.77
C LYS A 186 18.76 -3.60 -2.66
N ASP A 187 17.62 -4.04 -2.13
CA ASP A 187 16.65 -4.90 -2.82
C ASP A 187 15.37 -4.18 -3.24
N PHE A 188 15.10 -2.99 -2.68
CA PHE A 188 13.93 -2.17 -2.96
C PHE A 188 14.31 -0.79 -3.49
N GLN A 189 13.45 -0.27 -4.36
CA GLN A 189 13.42 1.14 -4.73
C GLN A 189 12.34 1.83 -3.90
N ILE A 190 12.71 2.83 -3.10
CA ILE A 190 11.73 3.65 -2.40
C ILE A 190 11.04 4.54 -3.42
N LEU A 191 9.71 4.52 -3.42
CA LEU A 191 8.86 5.29 -4.34
C LEU A 191 8.33 6.56 -3.69
N SER A 192 8.19 6.58 -2.36
CA SER A 192 7.79 7.77 -1.60
C SER A 192 8.89 8.83 -1.60
N ASN A 193 8.49 10.09 -1.41
CA ASN A 193 9.45 11.21 -1.37
C ASN A 193 10.11 11.27 0.02
N LEU A 194 11.40 10.99 0.08
CA LEU A 194 12.18 10.97 1.33
C LEU A 194 12.41 12.34 1.95
N GLU A 195 12.26 13.43 1.18
CA GLU A 195 12.41 14.81 1.66
C GLU A 195 11.12 15.34 2.32
N LYS A 196 10.05 14.56 2.32
CA LYS A 196 8.76 14.93 2.87
C LYS A 196 8.45 14.08 4.09
N HIS A 197 8.50 14.72 5.26
CA HIS A 197 8.24 14.06 6.53
C HIS A 197 6.78 13.66 6.71
N THR A 198 6.55 12.60 7.47
CA THR A 198 5.23 12.01 7.72
C THR A 198 4.80 12.12 9.18
N TYR A 199 5.75 12.27 10.12
CA TYR A 199 5.51 12.27 11.56
C TYR A 199 6.24 13.42 12.27
N PRO A 200 5.70 14.02 13.34
CA PRO A 200 4.28 13.99 13.72
C PRO A 200 3.41 14.85 12.78
N ALA A 201 2.18 14.45 12.53
CA ALA A 201 1.34 15.05 11.48
C ALA A 201 1.12 16.57 11.57
N PRO A 202 0.99 17.22 12.75
CA PRO A 202 0.81 18.67 12.82
C PRO A 202 2.04 19.45 12.32
N ASP A 203 3.25 18.98 12.66
CA ASP A 203 4.53 19.62 12.28
C ASP A 203 5.57 18.53 11.99
N PRO A 204 5.53 17.90 10.78
CA PRO A 204 6.34 16.73 10.49
C PRO A 204 7.83 17.00 10.49
N LYS A 205 8.60 16.12 11.14
CA LYS A 205 10.05 16.19 11.31
C LYS A 205 10.76 14.89 10.96
N GLU A 206 10.03 13.78 10.89
CA GLU A 206 10.54 12.45 10.66
C GLU A 206 9.87 11.82 9.43
N THR A 207 10.64 11.05 8.68
CA THR A 207 10.15 10.24 7.56
C THR A 207 10.29 8.79 7.98
N ILE A 208 9.19 8.18 8.43
CA ILE A 208 9.17 6.80 8.93
C ILE A 208 8.16 5.91 8.20
N ASP A 209 7.30 6.50 7.38
CA ASP A 209 6.36 5.79 6.50
C ASP A 209 6.90 5.70 5.08
N TYR A 210 6.73 4.56 4.42
CA TYR A 210 7.27 4.34 3.08
C TYR A 210 6.35 3.52 2.21
N ILE A 211 6.49 3.73 0.89
CA ILE A 211 6.08 2.81 -0.16
C ILE A 211 7.31 2.51 -1.00
N ALA A 212 7.68 1.23 -1.10
CA ALA A 212 8.84 0.77 -1.83
C ALA A 212 8.46 -0.38 -2.80
N ALA A 213 9.17 -0.49 -3.91
CA ALA A 213 9.00 -1.56 -4.89
C ALA A 213 10.21 -2.48 -4.92
N SER A 214 10.00 -3.79 -4.99
CA SER A 214 11.08 -4.75 -5.19
C SER A 214 11.79 -4.51 -6.52
N LYS A 215 13.11 -4.34 -6.50
CA LYS A 215 13.94 -4.16 -7.71
C LYS A 215 13.94 -5.41 -8.60
N GLN A 216 13.80 -6.58 -8.02
CA GLN A 216 13.80 -7.85 -8.75
C GLN A 216 12.66 -7.94 -9.77
N ASN A 217 11.49 -7.36 -9.45
CA ASN A 217 10.28 -7.50 -10.24
C ASN A 217 9.67 -6.14 -10.63
N ALA A 218 10.46 -5.06 -10.59
CA ALA A 218 9.99 -3.68 -10.79
C ALA A 218 9.72 -3.30 -12.26
N THR A 219 9.65 -4.26 -13.19
CA THR A 219 9.39 -3.99 -14.60
C THR A 219 7.90 -3.77 -14.85
N GLY A 220 7.56 -2.76 -15.63
CA GLY A 220 6.20 -2.55 -16.14
C GLY A 220 5.40 -1.45 -15.43
N PHE A 221 6.03 -0.62 -14.58
CA PHE A 221 5.40 0.57 -14.02
C PHE A 221 6.36 1.78 -14.01
N ALA A 222 5.79 2.97 -14.02
CA ALA A 222 6.50 4.24 -13.86
C ALA A 222 5.80 5.09 -12.80
N VAL A 223 6.57 5.72 -11.92
CA VAL A 223 6.02 6.65 -10.92
C VAL A 223 5.56 7.92 -11.65
N ILE A 224 4.27 8.25 -11.53
CA ILE A 224 3.68 9.51 -12.02
C ILE A 224 3.84 10.59 -10.96
N SER A 225 3.49 10.25 -9.72
CA SER A 225 3.58 11.14 -8.57
C SER A 225 3.78 10.38 -7.28
N ALA A 226 4.48 11.02 -6.32
CA ALA A 226 4.59 10.55 -4.95
C ALA A 226 4.44 11.75 -4.02
N ARG A 227 3.50 11.69 -3.10
CA ARG A 227 3.21 12.80 -2.19
C ARG A 227 2.83 12.35 -0.80
N VAL A 228 3.21 13.14 0.19
CA VAL A 228 2.63 13.10 1.53
C VAL A 228 1.35 13.93 1.51
N VAL A 229 0.24 13.32 1.91
CA VAL A 229 -1.06 14.01 1.98
C VAL A 229 -1.05 14.95 3.18
N ASN A 230 -1.37 16.22 2.95
CA ASN A 230 -1.40 17.20 4.02
C ASN A 230 -2.67 17.02 4.88
N GLU A 231 -2.57 16.13 5.86
CA GLU A 231 -3.62 15.84 6.84
C GLU A 231 -3.03 15.92 8.25
N PRO A 232 -3.20 17.06 8.96
CA PRO A 232 -2.56 17.25 10.26
C PRO A 232 -3.39 16.74 11.45
N MET A 233 -4.64 16.31 11.26
CA MET A 233 -5.60 16.12 12.36
C MET A 233 -6.12 14.70 12.54
N ALA A 234 -6.23 13.92 11.45
CA ALA A 234 -6.92 12.62 11.50
C ALA A 234 -6.09 11.50 12.15
N SER A 235 -4.78 11.68 12.22
CA SER A 235 -3.81 10.81 12.89
C SER A 235 -2.58 11.63 13.28
N ASP A 236 -1.64 11.05 14.02
CA ASP A 236 -0.31 11.61 14.24
C ASP A 236 0.67 11.34 13.09
N HIS A 237 0.30 10.53 12.10
CA HIS A 237 1.01 10.35 10.85
C HIS A 237 0.27 11.00 9.69
N ARG A 238 1.02 11.47 8.68
CA ARG A 238 0.49 11.88 7.39
C ARG A 238 0.54 10.73 6.39
N PRO A 239 -0.55 10.47 5.64
CA PRO A 239 -0.53 9.40 4.66
C PRO A 239 0.38 9.68 3.48
N ILE A 240 0.91 8.62 2.87
CA ILE A 240 1.64 8.68 1.60
C ILE A 240 0.76 8.12 0.49
N LEU A 241 0.73 8.81 -0.64
CA LEU A 241 0.10 8.36 -1.88
C LEU A 241 1.14 8.32 -3.00
N VAL A 242 1.26 7.17 -3.66
CA VAL A 242 2.08 6.98 -4.86
C VAL A 242 1.15 6.59 -6.02
N GLU A 243 1.26 7.31 -7.13
CA GLU A 243 0.55 7.02 -8.36
C GLU A 243 1.51 6.44 -9.38
N LEU A 244 1.17 5.27 -9.90
CA LEU A 244 1.95 4.51 -10.86
C LEU A 244 1.19 4.41 -12.18
N ARG A 245 1.91 4.56 -13.28
CA ARG A 245 1.43 4.18 -14.60
C ARG A 245 1.90 2.77 -14.90
N THR A 246 0.97 1.88 -15.22
CA THR A 246 1.29 0.50 -15.59
C THR A 246 1.02 0.30 -17.08
N ALA A 247 1.82 -0.58 -17.71
CA ALA A 247 1.54 -1.04 -19.06
C ALA A 247 0.68 -2.32 -18.98
N GLU A 248 -0.46 -2.36 -19.64
CA GLU A 248 -1.26 -3.57 -19.73
C GLU A 248 -0.50 -4.61 -20.57
N LYS A 249 -0.39 -5.86 -20.07
CA LYS A 249 0.22 -6.95 -20.85
C LYS A 249 -0.67 -7.24 -22.05
N ALA A 250 -0.11 -7.14 -23.25
CA ALA A 250 -0.78 -7.39 -24.53
C ALA A 250 -1.37 -8.81 -24.68
N ASP A 251 -1.17 -9.73 -23.75
CA ASP A 251 -1.47 -11.17 -23.91
C ASP A 251 -2.92 -11.58 -23.54
N LYS A 252 -3.79 -10.66 -23.06
CA LYS A 252 -5.15 -11.06 -22.64
C LYS A 252 -6.20 -11.09 -23.75
N ILE A 253 -5.92 -10.55 -24.95
CA ILE A 253 -6.93 -10.42 -26.03
C ILE A 253 -7.14 -11.72 -26.83
N PHE A 254 -6.28 -12.74 -26.72
CA PHE A 254 -6.33 -13.95 -27.54
C PHE A 254 -6.67 -15.26 -26.82
N ARG A 255 -7.24 -15.25 -25.62
CA ARG A 255 -7.67 -16.48 -24.90
C ARG A 255 -9.19 -16.62 -24.76
N THR A 256 -9.95 -16.25 -25.78
CA THR A 256 -11.33 -16.71 -25.95
C THR A 256 -11.45 -17.36 -27.31
N LYS A 257 -11.15 -18.67 -27.36
CA LYS A 257 -11.70 -19.64 -28.30
C LYS A 257 -11.85 -21.00 -27.60
#